data_6f35c4929d1cee69e0a98126fa481a94
#
_entry.id   6f35c4929d1cee69e0a98126fa481a94
#
_cell.length_a   1.000
_cell.length_b   1.000
_cell.length_c   1.000
_cell.angle_alpha   90.00
_cell.angle_beta   90.00
_cell.angle_gamma   90.00
#
_symmetry.space_group_name_H-M   'P 1'
#
loop_
_entity.id
_entity.type
_entity.pdbx_description
1 polymer ?
#
loop_
_entity_poly.entity_id
_entity_poly.type
_entity_poly.pdbx_seq_one_letter_code
_entity_poly.pdbx_strand_id
1 'polypeptide(L)'
;MRIAALLLFVFLIGCAPQPPAGVTVLTYASPYGPGHPFSRADREWMNWVGQRSNGTLRIQPYWSGGVLSSEHSMTELRHGVVDIGLITPIYVRGGTHLIRAQAAFYGGLTTFRQQVDLYRCMQRRDPQFGRELDGLEVLAVQGGNLPGIITRNRRVDTLDDLQGLRLRAPAELLAVLRHLGADPVEMPMGEVYSALAKGVLDGVVAPRDTLKSLHFAEVAAFFSTLNIPRGAYAARAIGRHRWDEISEAHREVLKEGVEIWERALETQLLEAEIAGDAVGRENGITYTTPGPADVRRFLEAYELYAGRSAESLGRFEIDGRPTYRYARALVDSSKASGKIDCNGEGE
;
A
#
# COMPACT_ATOMS: atom_id res chain seq x y z
N MET A 1 -70.66 -1.67 -7.12
CA MET A 1 -69.88 -1.42 -5.91
C MET A 1 -68.41 -1.76 -6.20
N ARG A 2 -67.53 -0.77 -6.37
CA ARG A 2 -66.10 -0.93 -6.56
C ARG A 2 -65.43 -0.55 -5.26
N ILE A 3 -64.84 -1.53 -4.55
CA ILE A 3 -64.07 -1.33 -3.33
C ILE A 3 -62.64 -0.97 -3.75
N ALA A 4 -62.22 0.28 -3.54
CA ALA A 4 -60.86 0.73 -3.70
C ALA A 4 -60.04 0.29 -2.48
N ALA A 5 -59.12 -0.64 -2.66
CA ALA A 5 -58.15 -1.02 -1.61
C ALA A 5 -57.06 0.05 -1.57
N LEU A 6 -57.00 0.83 -0.47
CA LEU A 6 -55.98 1.80 -0.16
C LEU A 6 -54.77 1.04 0.42
N LEU A 7 -53.69 0.86 -0.34
CA LEU A 7 -52.43 0.31 0.12
C LEU A 7 -51.67 1.39 0.90
N LEU A 8 -51.66 1.24 2.25
CA LEU A 8 -50.90 2.09 3.17
C LEU A 8 -49.39 1.64 3.12
N PHE A 9 -48.58 2.38 2.38
CA PHE A 9 -47.13 2.22 2.42
C PHE A 9 -46.58 2.81 3.73
N VAL A 10 -46.32 1.97 4.72
CA VAL A 10 -45.58 2.35 5.94
C VAL A 10 -44.11 2.46 5.58
N PHE A 11 -43.61 3.67 5.40
CA PHE A 11 -42.17 3.94 5.36
C PHE A 11 -41.58 3.67 6.75
N LEU A 12 -40.93 2.51 6.91
CA LEU A 12 -40.02 2.27 8.03
C LEU A 12 -38.79 3.14 7.82
N ILE A 13 -38.83 4.37 8.34
CA ILE A 13 -37.64 5.19 8.49
C ILE A 13 -36.80 4.49 9.57
N GLY A 14 -35.85 3.67 9.15
CA GLY A 14 -34.84 3.08 10.04
C GLY A 14 -34.03 4.23 10.65
N CYS A 15 -34.30 4.60 11.90
CA CYS A 15 -33.43 5.46 12.67
C CYS A 15 -32.08 4.76 12.84
N ALA A 16 -31.07 5.13 12.06
CA ALA A 16 -29.70 4.84 12.43
C ALA A 16 -29.46 5.46 13.82
N PRO A 17 -28.89 4.71 14.78
CA PRO A 17 -28.63 5.24 16.12
C PRO A 17 -27.74 6.48 15.98
N GLN A 18 -28.24 7.62 16.43
CA GLN A 18 -27.47 8.85 16.48
C GLN A 18 -26.31 8.68 17.47
N PRO A 19 -25.11 9.16 17.15
CA PRO A 19 -24.01 9.13 18.09
C PRO A 19 -24.38 9.89 19.37
N PRO A 20 -23.85 9.48 20.54
CA PRO A 20 -24.08 10.20 21.79
C PRO A 20 -23.71 11.68 21.65
N ALA A 21 -24.44 12.56 22.31
CA ALA A 21 -24.17 13.99 22.28
C ALA A 21 -22.71 14.27 22.69
N GLY A 22 -21.99 15.10 21.89
CA GLY A 22 -20.59 15.44 22.14
C GLY A 22 -19.57 14.43 21.57
N VAL A 23 -20.01 13.37 20.87
CA VAL A 23 -19.10 12.41 20.22
C VAL A 23 -19.09 12.65 18.70
N THR A 24 -17.91 12.91 18.17
CA THR A 24 -17.66 12.91 16.73
C THR A 24 -17.39 11.48 16.27
N VAL A 25 -18.13 11.01 15.27
CA VAL A 25 -17.88 9.72 14.64
C VAL A 25 -17.33 9.96 13.24
N LEU A 26 -16.17 9.35 12.94
CA LEU A 26 -15.59 9.30 11.59
C LEU A 26 -15.71 7.88 11.05
N THR A 27 -16.16 7.78 9.83
CA THR A 27 -16.19 6.50 9.10
C THR A 27 -14.81 6.18 8.54
N TYR A 28 -14.42 4.89 8.57
CA TYR A 28 -13.19 4.38 7.99
C TYR A 28 -13.49 3.22 7.05
N ALA A 29 -12.82 3.14 5.91
CA ALA A 29 -12.96 1.99 5.01
C ALA A 29 -11.62 1.42 4.54
N SER A 30 -11.61 0.09 4.37
CA SER A 30 -10.47 -0.66 3.84
C SER A 30 -10.96 -1.76 2.88
N PRO A 31 -10.24 -2.01 1.77
CA PRO A 31 -10.54 -3.14 0.88
C PRO A 31 -10.21 -4.50 1.52
N TYR A 32 -9.48 -4.52 2.62
CA TYR A 32 -9.07 -5.75 3.30
C TYR A 32 -10.02 -6.13 4.43
N GLY A 33 -10.12 -7.45 4.69
CA GLY A 33 -10.89 -8.00 5.81
C GLY A 33 -10.26 -7.67 7.18
N PRO A 34 -11.01 -7.80 8.29
CA PRO A 34 -10.56 -7.40 9.63
C PRO A 34 -9.36 -8.20 10.17
N GLY A 35 -9.07 -9.38 9.62
CA GLY A 35 -7.91 -10.22 9.97
C GLY A 35 -6.63 -9.86 9.25
N HIS A 36 -6.68 -9.03 8.21
CA HIS A 36 -5.50 -8.62 7.45
C HIS A 36 -4.54 -7.78 8.32
N PRO A 37 -3.19 -7.88 8.16
CA PRO A 37 -2.22 -7.11 8.94
C PRO A 37 -2.50 -5.60 8.96
N PHE A 38 -2.83 -5.02 7.81
CA PHE A 38 -3.20 -3.61 7.71
C PHE A 38 -4.40 -3.27 8.59
N SER A 39 -5.45 -4.10 8.53
CA SER A 39 -6.67 -3.87 9.32
C SER A 39 -6.46 -4.06 10.81
N ARG A 40 -5.50 -4.91 11.22
CA ARG A 40 -5.11 -5.03 12.64
C ARG A 40 -4.43 -3.75 13.11
N ALA A 41 -3.48 -3.21 12.34
CA ALA A 41 -2.83 -1.93 12.63
C ALA A 41 -3.83 -0.78 12.65
N ASP A 42 -4.78 -0.76 11.71
CA ASP A 42 -5.84 0.24 11.68
C ASP A 42 -6.69 0.21 12.96
N ARG A 43 -7.02 -0.98 13.48
CA ARG A 43 -7.76 -1.13 14.74
C ARG A 43 -6.97 -0.68 15.97
N GLU A 44 -5.66 -0.94 16.01
CA GLU A 44 -4.77 -0.45 17.07
C GLU A 44 -4.81 1.08 17.13
N TRP A 45 -4.67 1.72 15.97
CA TRP A 45 -4.76 3.17 15.85
C TRP A 45 -6.15 3.70 16.25
N MET A 46 -7.24 3.07 15.80
CA MET A 46 -8.61 3.47 16.17
C MET A 46 -8.84 3.42 17.67
N ASN A 47 -8.35 2.38 18.33
CA ASN A 47 -8.43 2.24 19.79
C ASN A 47 -7.64 3.34 20.49
N TRP A 48 -6.44 3.64 20.01
CA TRP A 48 -5.60 4.72 20.52
C TRP A 48 -6.30 6.09 20.37
N VAL A 49 -6.87 6.40 19.20
CA VAL A 49 -7.64 7.63 18.96
C VAL A 49 -8.81 7.76 19.95
N GLY A 50 -9.57 6.68 20.15
CA GLY A 50 -10.66 6.67 21.11
C GLY A 50 -10.20 6.96 22.54
N GLN A 51 -9.11 6.35 22.97
CA GLN A 51 -8.52 6.58 24.30
C GLN A 51 -7.95 8.00 24.44
N ARG A 52 -7.17 8.46 23.45
CA ARG A 52 -6.50 9.77 23.47
C ARG A 52 -7.48 10.93 23.45
N SER A 53 -8.64 10.75 22.82
CA SER A 53 -9.72 11.73 22.78
C SER A 53 -10.69 11.63 23.96
N ASN A 54 -10.46 10.79 24.96
CA ASN A 54 -11.39 10.48 26.03
C ASN A 54 -12.79 10.05 25.51
N GLY A 55 -12.84 9.35 24.37
CA GLY A 55 -14.06 8.86 23.75
C GLY A 55 -14.88 9.90 22.96
N THR A 56 -14.40 11.15 22.87
CA THR A 56 -15.09 12.21 22.09
C THR A 56 -14.88 12.08 20.58
N LEU A 57 -13.87 11.29 20.14
CA LEU A 57 -13.65 10.93 18.74
C LEU A 57 -13.68 9.40 18.61
N ARG A 58 -14.53 8.89 17.73
CA ARG A 58 -14.68 7.45 17.45
C ARG A 58 -14.53 7.18 15.97
N ILE A 59 -13.88 6.06 15.63
CA ILE A 59 -13.73 5.63 14.25
C ILE A 59 -14.61 4.40 14.04
N GLN A 60 -15.51 4.47 13.05
CA GLN A 60 -16.41 3.39 12.65
C GLN A 60 -15.87 2.69 11.41
N PRO A 61 -15.33 1.44 11.51
CA PRO A 61 -14.72 0.78 10.38
C PRO A 61 -15.71 0.03 9.48
N TYR A 62 -15.44 0.05 8.17
CA TYR A 62 -16.03 -0.78 7.11
C TYR A 62 -14.93 -1.55 6.39
N TRP A 63 -14.99 -2.86 6.45
CA TRP A 63 -13.96 -3.77 5.93
C TRP A 63 -14.38 -4.45 4.62
N SER A 64 -13.41 -5.12 3.98
CA SER A 64 -13.61 -6.04 2.86
C SER A 64 -14.14 -5.38 1.58
N GLY A 65 -13.83 -4.11 1.35
CA GLY A 65 -14.11 -3.43 0.09
C GLY A 65 -15.57 -3.06 -0.15
N GLY A 66 -16.45 -3.16 0.88
CA GLY A 66 -17.87 -2.87 0.72
C GLY A 66 -18.19 -1.39 0.48
N VAL A 67 -17.27 -0.48 0.82
CA VAL A 67 -17.47 0.98 0.72
C VAL A 67 -16.37 1.65 -0.09
N LEU A 68 -15.13 1.17 0.00
CA LEU A 68 -13.95 1.76 -0.63
C LEU A 68 -13.26 0.75 -1.53
N SER A 69 -13.03 1.13 -2.78
CA SER A 69 -12.29 0.32 -3.75
C SER A 69 -10.79 0.65 -3.75
N SER A 70 -9.94 -0.28 -4.18
CA SER A 70 -8.49 0.00 -4.27
C SER A 70 -8.16 1.02 -5.36
N GLU A 71 -8.87 1.02 -6.49
CA GLU A 71 -8.57 1.86 -7.65
C GLU A 71 -9.14 3.27 -7.55
N HIS A 72 -10.29 3.44 -6.85
CA HIS A 72 -10.99 4.71 -6.74
C HIS A 72 -10.92 5.34 -5.35
N SER A 73 -10.16 4.73 -4.43
CA SER A 73 -10.09 5.13 -3.01
C SER A 73 -9.87 6.63 -2.80
N MET A 74 -8.97 7.24 -3.57
CA MET A 74 -8.70 8.68 -3.44
C MET A 74 -9.89 9.54 -3.89
N THR A 75 -10.55 9.16 -4.97
CA THR A 75 -11.74 9.85 -5.49
C THR A 75 -12.91 9.69 -4.53
N GLU A 76 -13.12 8.48 -4.01
CA GLU A 76 -14.18 8.17 -3.06
C GLU A 76 -14.04 8.98 -1.76
N LEU A 77 -12.80 9.13 -1.24
CA LEU A 77 -12.52 9.99 -0.09
C LEU A 77 -12.75 11.48 -0.39
N ARG A 78 -12.31 11.96 -1.55
CA ARG A 78 -12.52 13.37 -1.97
C ARG A 78 -14.01 13.72 -2.06
N HIS A 79 -14.84 12.76 -2.45
CA HIS A 79 -16.30 12.95 -2.54
C HIS A 79 -17.05 12.61 -1.25
N GLY A 80 -16.37 12.25 -0.17
CA GLY A 80 -17.01 12.00 1.12
C GLY A 80 -17.83 10.71 1.19
N VAL A 81 -17.52 9.71 0.34
CA VAL A 81 -18.15 8.38 0.46
C VAL A 81 -17.83 7.77 1.82
N VAL A 82 -16.67 8.07 2.35
CA VAL A 82 -16.19 7.73 3.68
C VAL A 82 -15.23 8.83 4.15
N ASP A 83 -15.12 9.06 5.47
CA ASP A 83 -14.29 10.14 5.99
C ASP A 83 -12.79 9.82 5.89
N ILE A 84 -12.40 8.62 6.34
CA ILE A 84 -11.02 8.12 6.37
C ILE A 84 -10.96 6.80 5.62
N GLY A 85 -9.84 6.52 4.95
CA GLY A 85 -9.70 5.23 4.28
C GLY A 85 -8.27 4.85 3.97
N LEU A 86 -8.11 3.56 3.65
CA LEU A 86 -6.90 3.05 3.04
C LEU A 86 -6.89 3.48 1.58
N ILE A 87 -6.00 4.44 1.24
CA ILE A 87 -5.79 4.85 -0.14
C ILE A 87 -4.66 4.05 -0.79
N THR A 88 -4.77 3.84 -2.08
CA THR A 88 -3.76 3.14 -2.88
C THR A 88 -3.40 3.95 -4.12
N PRO A 89 -2.65 5.06 -3.97
CA PRO A 89 -2.31 5.96 -5.07
C PRO A 89 -1.60 5.25 -6.24
N ILE A 90 -0.93 4.13 -5.94
CA ILE A 90 -0.21 3.32 -6.92
C ILE A 90 -1.14 2.63 -7.95
N TYR A 91 -2.43 2.44 -7.64
CA TYR A 91 -3.43 1.87 -8.57
C TYR A 91 -4.27 2.92 -9.29
N VAL A 92 -4.18 4.19 -8.89
CA VAL A 92 -4.97 5.26 -9.51
C VAL A 92 -4.51 5.52 -10.93
N ARG A 93 -5.45 5.55 -11.88
CA ARG A 93 -5.18 5.84 -13.29
C ARG A 93 -5.24 7.34 -13.55
N GLY A 94 -4.08 7.98 -13.58
CA GLY A 94 -3.95 9.43 -13.80
C GLY A 94 -3.90 10.25 -12.52
N GLY A 95 -3.25 11.41 -12.59
CA GLY A 95 -3.14 12.35 -11.47
C GLY A 95 -2.18 11.96 -10.34
N THR A 96 -1.54 10.78 -10.39
CA THR A 96 -0.59 10.29 -9.37
C THR A 96 0.72 9.85 -10.01
N HIS A 97 1.23 10.65 -10.94
CA HIS A 97 2.35 10.27 -11.80
C HIS A 97 3.68 10.14 -11.05
N LEU A 98 4.02 11.16 -10.23
CA LEU A 98 5.24 11.12 -9.41
C LEU A 98 5.12 10.09 -8.29
N ILE A 99 3.96 10.01 -7.61
CA ILE A 99 3.72 9.02 -6.54
C ILE A 99 3.87 7.58 -7.06
N ARG A 100 3.48 7.30 -8.29
CA ARG A 100 3.69 5.98 -8.91
C ARG A 100 5.15 5.76 -9.31
N ALA A 101 5.78 6.75 -9.92
CA ALA A 101 7.16 6.64 -10.39
C ALA A 101 8.16 6.50 -9.24
N GLN A 102 7.96 7.24 -8.13
CA GLN A 102 8.83 7.20 -6.97
C GLN A 102 8.85 5.83 -6.27
N ALA A 103 7.83 4.98 -6.48
CA ALA A 103 7.83 3.63 -5.93
C ALA A 103 9.04 2.79 -6.39
N ALA A 104 9.68 3.17 -7.49
CA ALA A 104 10.92 2.58 -8.00
C ALA A 104 12.22 3.16 -7.39
N PHE A 105 12.19 4.15 -6.49
CA PHE A 105 13.41 4.87 -6.03
C PHE A 105 14.06 4.27 -4.78
N TYR A 106 13.65 3.08 -4.35
CA TYR A 106 13.98 2.44 -3.06
C TYR A 106 15.06 1.36 -3.14
N GLY A 107 15.78 1.26 -4.25
CA GLY A 107 16.87 0.29 -4.41
C GLY A 107 17.92 0.44 -3.30
N GLY A 108 18.16 -0.67 -2.55
CA GLY A 108 19.11 -0.70 -1.45
C GLY A 108 18.50 -0.51 -0.05
N LEU A 109 17.21 -0.15 0.08
CA LEU A 109 16.52 -0.09 1.37
C LEU A 109 15.92 -1.46 1.72
N THR A 110 15.99 -1.82 3.01
CA THR A 110 15.57 -3.14 3.49
C THR A 110 14.55 -3.10 4.63
N THR A 111 14.34 -1.92 5.25
CA THR A 111 13.44 -1.81 6.41
C THR A 111 12.24 -0.93 6.11
N PHE A 112 11.13 -1.21 6.79
CA PHE A 112 9.91 -0.41 6.74
C PHE A 112 10.21 1.07 7.07
N ARG A 113 10.98 1.31 8.14
CA ARG A 113 11.31 2.67 8.59
C ARG A 113 12.08 3.47 7.55
N GLN A 114 13.12 2.88 6.94
CA GLN A 114 13.86 3.53 5.86
C GLN A 114 12.97 3.91 4.68
N GLN A 115 12.01 3.04 4.32
CA GLN A 115 11.07 3.29 3.23
C GLN A 115 10.15 4.49 3.56
N VAL A 116 9.58 4.53 4.77
CA VAL A 116 8.72 5.63 5.22
C VAL A 116 9.48 6.93 5.29
N ASP A 117 10.70 6.92 5.86
CA ASP A 117 11.53 8.12 5.99
C ASP A 117 11.94 8.66 4.62
N LEU A 118 12.32 7.81 3.66
CA LEU A 118 12.63 8.24 2.29
C LEU A 118 11.41 8.89 1.61
N TYR A 119 10.21 8.29 1.74
CA TYR A 119 8.99 8.87 1.20
C TYR A 119 8.76 10.28 1.77
N ARG A 120 8.88 10.43 3.08
CA ARG A 120 8.69 11.73 3.77
C ARG A 120 9.72 12.77 3.34
N CYS A 121 10.97 12.37 3.12
CA CYS A 121 12.00 13.27 2.61
C CYS A 121 11.65 13.77 1.22
N MET A 122 11.27 12.89 0.30
CA MET A 122 10.83 13.27 -1.05
C MET A 122 9.59 14.16 -1.02
N GLN A 123 8.57 13.78 -0.23
CA GLN A 123 7.32 14.54 -0.09
C GLN A 123 7.57 15.98 0.41
N ARG A 124 8.48 16.17 1.36
CA ARG A 124 8.83 17.50 1.89
C ARG A 124 9.56 18.36 0.85
N ARG A 125 10.39 17.74 0.03
CA ARG A 125 11.23 18.44 -0.95
C ARG A 125 10.47 18.78 -2.23
N ASP A 126 9.61 17.88 -2.71
CA ASP A 126 8.92 18.04 -3.99
C ASP A 126 7.43 18.35 -3.82
N PRO A 127 6.99 19.59 -4.11
CA PRO A 127 5.58 19.98 -4.00
C PRO A 127 4.63 19.17 -4.87
N GLN A 128 5.13 18.40 -5.86
CA GLN A 128 4.29 17.58 -6.73
C GLN A 128 3.54 16.51 -5.93
N PHE A 129 4.12 15.97 -4.85
CA PHE A 129 3.40 15.04 -3.96
C PHE A 129 2.12 15.67 -3.40
N GLY A 130 2.20 16.92 -2.95
CA GLY A 130 1.04 17.65 -2.44
C GLY A 130 -0.03 17.88 -3.51
N ARG A 131 0.40 18.23 -4.73
CA ARG A 131 -0.55 18.41 -5.86
C ARG A 131 -1.26 17.09 -6.22
N GLU A 132 -0.56 15.97 -6.20
CA GLU A 132 -1.15 14.66 -6.50
C GLU A 132 -2.06 14.12 -5.40
N LEU A 133 -1.87 14.58 -4.16
CA LEU A 133 -2.72 14.26 -3.00
C LEU A 133 -3.74 15.35 -2.66
N ASP A 134 -3.90 16.37 -3.53
CA ASP A 134 -4.85 17.46 -3.27
C ASP A 134 -6.26 16.95 -2.94
N GLY A 135 -6.92 17.64 -2.01
CA GLY A 135 -8.23 17.22 -1.47
C GLY A 135 -8.16 16.13 -0.40
N LEU A 136 -6.96 15.70 0.01
CA LEU A 136 -6.75 14.70 1.06
C LEU A 136 -5.76 15.22 2.11
N GLU A 137 -5.96 14.81 3.38
CA GLU A 137 -4.97 14.95 4.45
C GLU A 137 -4.41 13.57 4.77
N VAL A 138 -3.07 13.40 4.68
CA VAL A 138 -2.41 12.11 4.90
C VAL A 138 -2.25 11.84 6.39
N LEU A 139 -2.75 10.70 6.84
CA LEU A 139 -2.70 10.26 8.24
C LEU A 139 -1.68 9.15 8.48
N ALA A 140 -1.21 8.44 7.46
CA ALA A 140 -0.11 7.50 7.59
C ALA A 140 0.56 7.19 6.24
N VAL A 141 1.87 7.05 6.28
CA VAL A 141 2.70 6.52 5.19
C VAL A 141 2.97 5.05 5.46
N GLN A 142 2.92 4.22 4.44
CA GLN A 142 3.11 2.77 4.56
C GLN A 142 4.27 2.32 3.68
N GLY A 143 5.25 1.68 4.28
CA GLY A 143 6.20 0.79 3.63
C GLY A 143 5.71 -0.66 3.62
N GLY A 144 6.63 -1.61 3.62
CA GLY A 144 6.27 -3.04 3.73
C GLY A 144 7.46 -3.98 3.63
N ASN A 145 7.17 -5.25 3.87
CA ASN A 145 8.14 -6.32 3.72
C ASN A 145 8.61 -6.44 2.25
N LEU A 146 9.86 -6.80 2.05
CA LEU A 146 10.42 -6.95 0.70
C LEU A 146 9.75 -8.14 -0.01
N PRO A 147 9.19 -7.92 -1.22
CA PRO A 147 8.61 -9.00 -1.99
C PRO A 147 9.65 -10.02 -2.46
N GLY A 148 9.17 -11.26 -2.59
CA GLY A 148 9.75 -12.26 -3.45
C GLY A 148 8.85 -12.54 -4.65
N ILE A 149 9.07 -13.68 -5.31
CA ILE A 149 8.24 -14.15 -6.42
C ILE A 149 7.56 -15.45 -5.98
N ILE A 150 6.23 -15.41 -5.86
CA ILE A 150 5.39 -16.56 -5.55
C ILE A 150 4.90 -17.13 -6.87
N THR A 151 5.06 -18.46 -7.10
CA THR A 151 4.59 -19.10 -8.32
C THR A 151 3.78 -20.37 -8.02
N ARG A 152 2.85 -20.68 -8.94
CA ARG A 152 1.98 -21.86 -8.83
C ARG A 152 2.72 -23.16 -9.07
N ASN A 153 3.27 -23.33 -10.25
CA ASN A 153 3.73 -24.63 -10.75
C ASN A 153 5.17 -24.61 -11.26
N ARG A 154 5.81 -23.43 -11.28
CA ARG A 154 7.15 -23.27 -11.86
C ARG A 154 8.11 -22.69 -10.83
N ARG A 155 9.17 -23.43 -10.57
CA ARG A 155 10.26 -23.01 -9.70
C ARG A 155 11.07 -21.89 -10.33
N VAL A 156 11.50 -20.93 -9.53
CA VAL A 156 12.37 -19.82 -9.96
C VAL A 156 13.63 -19.87 -9.10
N ASP A 157 14.68 -20.47 -9.63
CA ASP A 157 16.01 -20.55 -8.99
C ASP A 157 16.93 -19.44 -9.51
N THR A 158 16.76 -19.04 -10.76
CA THR A 158 17.53 -18.03 -11.47
C THR A 158 16.61 -17.01 -12.15
N LEU A 159 17.15 -15.86 -12.60
CA LEU A 159 16.34 -14.90 -13.34
C LEU A 159 15.91 -15.42 -14.72
N ASP A 160 16.62 -16.38 -15.29
CA ASP A 160 16.26 -16.95 -16.60
C ASP A 160 14.98 -17.81 -16.50
N ASP A 161 14.64 -18.32 -15.32
CA ASP A 161 13.37 -19.02 -15.07
C ASP A 161 12.14 -18.13 -15.15
N LEU A 162 12.33 -16.80 -15.17
CA LEU A 162 11.24 -15.83 -15.35
C LEU A 162 10.69 -15.81 -16.78
N GLN A 163 11.45 -16.38 -17.74
CA GLN A 163 11.09 -16.34 -19.16
C GLN A 163 9.67 -16.85 -19.43
N GLY A 164 8.82 -15.96 -19.95
CA GLY A 164 7.44 -16.24 -20.33
C GLY A 164 6.45 -16.44 -19.16
N LEU A 165 6.89 -16.28 -17.88
CA LEU A 165 5.98 -16.33 -16.74
C LEU A 165 5.08 -15.10 -16.72
N ARG A 166 3.77 -15.35 -16.65
CA ARG A 166 2.77 -14.30 -16.45
C ARG A 166 2.66 -13.96 -14.97
N LEU A 167 3.34 -12.87 -14.60
CA LEU A 167 3.48 -12.45 -13.20
C LEU A 167 2.65 -11.20 -12.90
N ARG A 168 1.82 -11.26 -11.87
CA ARG A 168 1.29 -10.01 -11.32
C ARG A 168 2.41 -9.26 -10.60
N ALA A 169 2.59 -8.00 -10.96
CA ALA A 169 3.54 -7.11 -10.29
C ALA A 169 2.97 -5.69 -10.16
N PRO A 170 3.46 -4.87 -9.22
CA PRO A 170 3.13 -3.46 -9.17
C PRO A 170 3.77 -2.71 -10.36
N ALA A 171 3.21 -1.54 -10.69
CA ALA A 171 3.52 -0.80 -11.92
C ALA A 171 5.01 -0.51 -12.12
N GLU A 172 5.72 -0.18 -11.05
CA GLU A 172 7.17 0.15 -11.08
C GLU A 172 8.07 -1.02 -11.50
N LEU A 173 7.59 -2.26 -11.35
CA LEU A 173 8.34 -3.46 -11.71
C LEU A 173 8.02 -4.00 -13.10
N LEU A 174 6.98 -3.51 -13.78
CA LEU A 174 6.55 -4.07 -15.06
C LEU A 174 7.67 -4.01 -16.11
N ALA A 175 8.36 -2.88 -16.22
CA ALA A 175 9.44 -2.71 -17.19
C ALA A 175 10.67 -3.57 -16.84
N VAL A 176 11.01 -3.67 -15.56
CA VAL A 176 12.10 -4.51 -15.05
C VAL A 176 11.85 -5.99 -15.38
N LEU A 177 10.68 -6.50 -15.00
CA LEU A 177 10.33 -7.91 -15.20
C LEU A 177 10.22 -8.27 -16.69
N ARG A 178 9.69 -7.35 -17.53
CA ARG A 178 9.64 -7.54 -18.97
C ARG A 178 11.05 -7.58 -19.58
N HIS A 179 11.97 -6.75 -19.10
CA HIS A 179 13.38 -6.79 -19.50
C HIS A 179 14.04 -8.13 -19.14
N LEU A 180 13.63 -8.73 -18.03
CA LEU A 180 14.11 -10.05 -17.58
C LEU A 180 13.34 -11.22 -18.22
N GLY A 181 12.45 -10.96 -19.19
CA GLY A 181 11.79 -11.98 -20.00
C GLY A 181 10.42 -12.46 -19.49
N ALA A 182 9.92 -11.93 -18.38
CA ALA A 182 8.57 -12.25 -17.91
C ALA A 182 7.48 -11.52 -18.73
N ASP A 183 6.22 -11.96 -18.57
CA ASP A 183 4.98 -11.27 -19.01
C ASP A 183 4.27 -10.64 -17.81
N PRO A 184 4.73 -9.47 -17.32
CA PRO A 184 4.16 -8.86 -16.12
C PRO A 184 2.86 -8.11 -16.42
N VAL A 185 1.90 -8.25 -15.49
CA VAL A 185 0.62 -7.54 -15.52
C VAL A 185 0.34 -6.83 -14.20
N GLU A 186 -0.30 -5.66 -14.26
CA GLU A 186 -0.76 -4.92 -13.08
C GLU A 186 -2.21 -5.27 -12.78
N MET A 187 -2.51 -5.56 -11.52
CA MET A 187 -3.86 -5.69 -10.99
C MET A 187 -3.90 -5.45 -9.48
N PRO A 188 -5.06 -5.06 -8.90
CA PRO A 188 -5.25 -4.95 -7.46
C PRO A 188 -4.97 -6.27 -6.75
N MET A 189 -4.37 -6.20 -5.54
CA MET A 189 -3.93 -7.39 -4.82
C MET A 189 -5.09 -8.32 -4.40
N GLY A 190 -6.28 -7.75 -4.17
CA GLY A 190 -7.49 -8.52 -3.83
C GLY A 190 -7.99 -9.47 -4.93
N GLU A 191 -7.57 -9.27 -6.19
CA GLU A 191 -7.97 -10.09 -7.34
C GLU A 191 -7.00 -11.25 -7.61
N VAL A 192 -5.80 -11.19 -7.02
CA VAL A 192 -4.67 -12.09 -7.36
C VAL A 192 -4.95 -13.53 -6.98
N TYR A 193 -5.56 -13.81 -5.82
CA TYR A 193 -5.90 -15.17 -5.40
C TYR A 193 -6.73 -15.90 -6.47
N SER A 194 -7.81 -15.27 -6.93
CA SER A 194 -8.67 -15.86 -7.96
C SER A 194 -7.95 -16.04 -9.29
N ALA A 195 -7.08 -15.11 -9.67
CA ALA A 195 -6.31 -15.19 -10.91
C ALA A 195 -5.26 -16.31 -10.85
N LEU A 196 -4.59 -16.50 -9.71
CA LEU A 196 -3.70 -17.65 -9.45
C LEU A 196 -4.48 -18.96 -9.46
N ALA A 197 -5.58 -19.07 -8.70
CA ALA A 197 -6.37 -20.30 -8.61
C ALA A 197 -6.87 -20.78 -9.99
N LYS A 198 -7.30 -19.85 -10.84
CA LYS A 198 -7.79 -20.14 -12.20
C LYS A 198 -6.67 -20.32 -13.25
N GLY A 199 -5.40 -20.11 -12.90
CA GLY A 199 -4.27 -20.18 -13.84
C GLY A 199 -4.20 -19.05 -14.85
N VAL A 200 -4.85 -17.93 -14.59
CA VAL A 200 -4.70 -16.68 -15.37
C VAL A 200 -3.32 -16.07 -15.15
N LEU A 201 -2.77 -16.27 -13.94
CA LEU A 201 -1.40 -15.90 -13.56
C LEU A 201 -0.59 -17.15 -13.24
N ASP A 202 0.68 -17.15 -13.61
CA ASP A 202 1.66 -18.13 -13.19
C ASP A 202 2.22 -17.82 -11.80
N GLY A 203 2.23 -16.51 -11.42
CA GLY A 203 2.77 -16.09 -10.15
C GLY A 203 2.47 -14.62 -9.83
N VAL A 204 3.03 -14.18 -8.69
CA VAL A 204 2.87 -12.81 -8.18
C VAL A 204 4.15 -12.36 -7.49
N VAL A 205 4.50 -11.08 -7.68
CA VAL A 205 5.49 -10.38 -6.86
C VAL A 205 4.78 -9.92 -5.59
N ALA A 206 5.11 -10.57 -4.47
CA ALA A 206 4.49 -10.30 -3.17
C ALA A 206 5.40 -10.75 -2.00
N PRO A 207 5.28 -10.14 -0.81
CA PRO A 207 6.01 -10.58 0.37
C PRO A 207 5.40 -11.86 0.97
N ARG A 208 6.15 -12.53 1.87
CA ARG A 208 5.75 -13.80 2.48
C ARG A 208 4.47 -13.71 3.31
N ASP A 209 4.19 -12.57 3.92
CA ASP A 209 2.95 -12.38 4.68
C ASP A 209 1.70 -12.73 3.87
N THR A 210 1.75 -12.54 2.53
CA THR A 210 0.64 -12.83 1.63
C THR A 210 0.33 -14.32 1.48
N LEU A 211 1.28 -15.20 1.80
CA LEU A 211 1.02 -16.64 1.86
C LEU A 211 -0.11 -16.95 2.85
N LYS A 212 -0.16 -16.23 3.98
CA LYS A 212 -1.24 -16.31 4.97
C LYS A 212 -2.33 -15.27 4.75
N SER A 213 -1.97 -13.98 4.68
CA SER A 213 -2.92 -12.88 4.74
C SER A 213 -3.85 -12.79 3.53
N LEU A 214 -3.41 -13.32 2.38
CA LEU A 214 -4.16 -13.42 1.12
C LEU A 214 -4.32 -14.87 0.63
N HIS A 215 -4.05 -15.84 1.48
CA HIS A 215 -4.23 -17.29 1.21
C HIS A 215 -3.41 -17.82 0.02
N PHE A 216 -2.32 -17.16 -0.37
CA PHE A 216 -1.55 -17.62 -1.54
C PHE A 216 -0.89 -18.98 -1.34
N ALA A 217 -0.65 -19.43 -0.10
CA ALA A 217 -0.14 -20.76 0.17
C ALA A 217 -1.08 -21.90 -0.29
N GLU A 218 -2.38 -21.61 -0.50
CA GLU A 218 -3.36 -22.60 -0.99
C GLU A 218 -3.28 -22.81 -2.51
N VAL A 219 -2.73 -21.85 -3.26
CA VAL A 219 -2.76 -21.79 -4.73
C VAL A 219 -1.37 -21.65 -5.36
N ALA A 220 -0.32 -21.72 -4.57
CA ALA A 220 1.08 -21.64 -5.00
C ALA A 220 1.89 -22.81 -4.47
N ALA A 221 3.05 -23.07 -5.08
CA ALA A 221 3.97 -24.13 -4.68
C ALA A 221 5.39 -23.65 -4.39
N PHE A 222 5.77 -22.46 -4.88
CA PHE A 222 7.15 -21.96 -4.77
C PHE A 222 7.20 -20.51 -4.32
N PHE A 223 8.25 -20.16 -3.57
CA PHE A 223 8.62 -18.81 -3.19
C PHE A 223 10.10 -18.55 -3.46
N SER A 224 10.42 -17.64 -4.36
CA SER A 224 11.80 -17.18 -4.62
C SER A 224 12.12 -15.94 -3.79
N THR A 225 13.19 -16.00 -2.97
CA THR A 225 13.60 -14.96 -2.03
C THR A 225 14.50 -13.90 -2.68
N LEU A 226 14.01 -13.25 -3.74
CA LEU A 226 14.79 -12.23 -4.45
C LEU A 226 14.97 -10.92 -3.67
N ASN A 227 14.15 -10.68 -2.63
CA ASN A 227 14.15 -9.45 -1.84
C ASN A 227 14.06 -8.19 -2.72
N ILE A 228 12.99 -8.12 -3.52
CA ILE A 228 12.74 -7.05 -4.47
C ILE A 228 12.54 -5.73 -3.73
N PRO A 229 13.21 -4.62 -4.13
CA PRO A 229 12.99 -3.31 -3.53
C PRO A 229 11.53 -2.89 -3.60
N ARG A 230 11.04 -2.27 -2.53
CA ARG A 230 9.65 -1.84 -2.40
C ARG A 230 9.57 -0.39 -1.95
N GLY A 231 8.72 0.39 -2.63
CA GLY A 231 8.42 1.77 -2.28
C GLY A 231 7.40 1.91 -1.15
N ALA A 232 7.45 3.06 -0.47
CA ALA A 232 6.41 3.52 0.43
C ALA A 232 5.45 4.48 -0.30
N TYR A 233 4.28 4.69 0.29
CA TYR A 233 3.27 5.62 -0.23
C TYR A 233 2.35 6.12 0.89
N ALA A 234 1.71 7.27 0.67
CA ALA A 234 0.61 7.71 1.51
C ALA A 234 -0.50 6.66 1.45
N ALA A 235 -0.80 6.02 2.57
CA ALA A 235 -1.66 4.85 2.59
C ALA A 235 -2.94 5.02 3.42
N ARG A 236 -2.98 6.05 4.26
CA ARG A 236 -4.17 6.42 5.02
C ARG A 236 -4.38 7.91 4.89
N ALA A 237 -5.62 8.29 4.59
CA ALA A 237 -5.98 9.69 4.44
C ALA A 237 -7.41 9.95 4.91
N ILE A 238 -7.68 11.20 5.26
CA ILE A 238 -9.01 11.76 5.47
C ILE A 238 -9.32 12.75 4.34
N GLY A 239 -10.57 12.79 3.89
CA GLY A 239 -11.02 13.80 2.93
C GLY A 239 -10.86 15.22 3.50
N ARG A 240 -10.34 16.16 2.70
CA ARG A 240 -10.08 17.55 3.14
C ARG A 240 -11.34 18.21 3.69
N HIS A 241 -12.49 18.05 3.04
CA HIS A 241 -13.75 18.60 3.50
C HIS A 241 -14.07 18.15 4.95
N ARG A 242 -13.87 16.87 5.25
CA ARG A 242 -14.12 16.34 6.58
C ARG A 242 -13.08 16.77 7.61
N TRP A 243 -11.82 16.84 7.18
CA TRP A 243 -10.73 17.39 7.99
C TRP A 243 -11.02 18.81 8.47
N ASP A 244 -11.56 19.65 7.61
CA ASP A 244 -11.85 21.06 7.90
C ASP A 244 -13.08 21.23 8.82
N GLU A 245 -14.00 20.26 8.82
CA GLU A 245 -15.19 20.26 9.69
C GLU A 245 -14.94 19.82 11.13
N ILE A 246 -13.98 18.94 11.38
CA ILE A 246 -13.68 18.45 12.73
C ILE A 246 -12.96 19.51 13.56
N SER A 247 -13.14 19.43 14.90
CA SER A 247 -12.52 20.39 15.82
C SER A 247 -10.99 20.34 15.78
N GLU A 248 -10.34 21.46 16.13
CA GLU A 248 -8.87 21.49 16.25
C GLU A 248 -8.34 20.41 17.21
N ALA A 249 -9.02 20.21 18.34
CA ALA A 249 -8.63 19.18 19.30
C ALA A 249 -8.66 17.77 18.67
N HIS A 250 -9.63 17.47 17.81
CA HIS A 250 -9.68 16.18 17.10
C HIS A 250 -8.61 16.09 16.01
N ARG A 251 -8.31 17.19 15.29
CA ARG A 251 -7.19 17.23 14.35
C ARG A 251 -5.85 16.95 15.03
N GLU A 252 -5.61 17.54 16.19
CA GLU A 252 -4.37 17.27 16.96
C GLU A 252 -4.27 15.79 17.38
N VAL A 253 -5.36 15.18 17.86
CA VAL A 253 -5.37 13.74 18.14
C VAL A 253 -5.01 12.92 16.91
N LEU A 254 -5.56 13.23 15.73
CA LEU A 254 -5.24 12.52 14.50
C LEU A 254 -3.78 12.73 14.06
N LYS A 255 -3.23 13.94 14.22
CA LYS A 255 -1.80 14.23 13.92
C LYS A 255 -0.86 13.49 14.85
N GLU A 256 -1.12 13.50 16.17
CA GLU A 256 -0.36 12.71 17.15
C GLU A 256 -0.43 11.20 16.83
N GLY A 257 -1.56 10.75 16.32
CA GLY A 257 -1.81 9.36 15.93
C GLY A 257 -1.01 8.86 14.72
N VAL A 258 -0.40 9.73 13.92
CA VAL A 258 0.33 9.35 12.70
C VAL A 258 1.46 8.36 13.02
N GLU A 259 2.32 8.69 13.97
CA GLU A 259 3.44 7.84 14.35
C GLU A 259 2.99 6.53 15.01
N ILE A 260 1.89 6.58 15.78
CA ILE A 260 1.29 5.38 16.38
C ILE A 260 0.82 4.43 15.29
N TRP A 261 0.15 4.95 14.27
CA TRP A 261 -0.35 4.14 13.16
C TRP A 261 0.77 3.48 12.35
N GLU A 262 1.81 4.26 12.03
CA GLU A 262 2.96 3.75 11.28
C GLU A 262 3.74 2.69 12.05
N ARG A 263 3.90 2.84 13.36
CA ARG A 263 4.49 1.79 14.22
C ARG A 263 3.63 0.54 14.27
N ALA A 264 2.31 0.70 14.39
CA ALA A 264 1.39 -0.43 14.34
C ALA A 264 1.47 -1.17 13.00
N LEU A 265 1.55 -0.42 11.87
CA LEU A 265 1.74 -1.01 10.53
C LEU A 265 3.05 -1.79 10.44
N GLU A 266 4.16 -1.24 10.90
CA GLU A 266 5.45 -1.93 10.92
C GLU A 266 5.39 -3.21 11.74
N THR A 267 4.89 -3.13 12.98
CA THR A 267 4.76 -4.30 13.88
C THR A 267 3.89 -5.39 13.27
N GLN A 268 2.70 -5.03 12.78
CA GLN A 268 1.77 -6.00 12.22
C GLN A 268 2.29 -6.65 10.92
N LEU A 269 3.10 -5.94 10.15
CA LEU A 269 3.73 -6.49 8.94
C LEU A 269 4.88 -7.43 9.27
N LEU A 270 5.71 -7.11 10.26
CA LEU A 270 6.79 -8.00 10.71
C LEU A 270 6.23 -9.30 11.30
N GLU A 271 5.20 -9.21 12.14
CA GLU A 271 4.51 -10.40 12.68
C GLU A 271 3.87 -11.23 11.56
N ALA A 272 3.28 -10.57 10.57
CA ALA A 272 2.64 -11.23 9.45
C ALA A 272 3.65 -11.94 8.54
N GLU A 273 4.86 -11.39 8.36
CA GLU A 273 5.96 -12.03 7.60
C GLU A 273 6.34 -13.39 8.24
N ILE A 274 6.50 -13.40 9.57
CA ILE A 274 6.81 -14.62 10.33
C ILE A 274 5.66 -15.61 10.19
N ALA A 275 4.43 -15.18 10.37
CA ALA A 275 3.25 -16.03 10.28
C ALA A 275 3.01 -16.54 8.84
N GLY A 276 3.34 -15.76 7.82
CA GLY A 276 3.27 -16.15 6.42
C GLY A 276 4.31 -17.22 6.07
N ASP A 277 5.55 -17.07 6.55
CA ASP A 277 6.60 -18.09 6.37
C ASP A 277 6.20 -19.43 7.02
N ALA A 278 5.65 -19.41 8.24
CA ALA A 278 5.17 -20.61 8.92
C ALA A 278 4.07 -21.32 8.12
N VAL A 279 3.03 -20.58 7.70
CA VAL A 279 1.94 -21.12 6.89
C VAL A 279 2.44 -21.64 5.54
N GLY A 280 3.40 -20.94 4.91
CA GLY A 280 4.02 -21.42 3.68
C GLY A 280 4.68 -22.78 3.85
N ARG A 281 5.46 -22.99 4.92
CA ARG A 281 6.11 -24.27 5.22
C ARG A 281 5.11 -25.38 5.53
N GLU A 282 4.07 -25.07 6.31
CA GLU A 282 2.99 -26.02 6.64
C GLU A 282 2.23 -26.48 5.38
N ASN A 283 2.09 -25.61 4.37
CA ASN A 283 1.44 -25.95 3.09
C ASN A 283 2.41 -26.49 2.03
N GLY A 284 3.66 -26.75 2.39
CA GLY A 284 4.63 -27.37 1.48
C GLY A 284 5.24 -26.43 0.44
N ILE A 285 5.19 -25.12 0.65
CA ILE A 285 5.86 -24.15 -0.24
C ILE A 285 7.37 -24.45 -0.28
N THR A 286 7.90 -24.62 -1.46
CA THR A 286 9.34 -24.76 -1.69
C THR A 286 9.98 -23.39 -1.84
N TYR A 287 10.95 -23.09 -0.97
CA TYR A 287 11.69 -21.84 -1.02
C TYR A 287 12.94 -21.96 -1.86
N THR A 288 13.20 -20.94 -2.70
CA THR A 288 14.42 -20.81 -3.50
C THR A 288 15.11 -19.48 -3.20
N THR A 289 16.41 -19.43 -3.43
CA THR A 289 17.19 -18.21 -3.23
C THR A 289 18.09 -18.02 -4.48
N PRO A 290 17.80 -17.02 -5.32
CA PRO A 290 18.63 -16.68 -6.45
C PRO A 290 20.07 -16.39 -6.03
N GLY A 291 21.03 -16.79 -6.89
CA GLY A 291 22.44 -16.57 -6.62
C GLY A 291 22.83 -15.08 -6.63
N PRO A 292 23.99 -14.72 -6.04
CA PRO A 292 24.43 -13.32 -5.99
C PRO A 292 24.55 -12.65 -7.36
N ALA A 293 24.83 -13.40 -8.41
CA ALA A 293 24.90 -12.88 -9.78
C ALA A 293 23.52 -12.44 -10.29
N ASP A 294 22.47 -13.25 -10.02
CA ASP A 294 21.09 -12.92 -10.37
C ASP A 294 20.58 -11.72 -9.57
N VAL A 295 20.88 -11.66 -8.27
CA VAL A 295 20.52 -10.51 -7.44
C VAL A 295 21.14 -9.22 -8.01
N ARG A 296 22.42 -9.22 -8.37
CA ARG A 296 23.07 -8.04 -8.99
C ARG A 296 22.41 -7.68 -10.32
N ARG A 297 22.20 -8.64 -11.22
CA ARG A 297 21.54 -8.44 -12.52
C ARG A 297 20.12 -7.85 -12.35
N PHE A 298 19.40 -8.32 -11.35
CA PHE A 298 18.08 -7.76 -11.02
C PHE A 298 18.18 -6.30 -10.57
N LEU A 299 19.09 -5.99 -9.63
CA LEU A 299 19.26 -4.64 -9.08
C LEU A 299 19.76 -3.66 -10.15
N GLU A 300 20.65 -4.07 -11.06
CA GLU A 300 21.09 -3.26 -12.20
C GLU A 300 19.91 -2.91 -13.12
N ALA A 301 19.07 -3.90 -13.45
CA ALA A 301 17.86 -3.65 -14.24
C ALA A 301 16.89 -2.73 -13.49
N TYR A 302 16.70 -2.96 -12.17
CA TYR A 302 15.82 -2.14 -11.32
C TYR A 302 16.26 -0.67 -11.33
N GLU A 303 17.54 -0.37 -11.08
CA GLU A 303 18.08 0.99 -11.07
C GLU A 303 17.97 1.68 -12.44
N LEU A 304 18.26 0.94 -13.52
CA LEU A 304 18.10 1.46 -14.89
C LEU A 304 16.66 1.92 -15.14
N TYR A 305 15.68 1.09 -14.78
CA TYR A 305 14.28 1.41 -15.04
C TYR A 305 13.71 2.42 -14.03
N ALA A 306 14.26 2.52 -12.82
CA ALA A 306 13.95 3.61 -11.90
C ALA A 306 14.32 4.98 -12.47
N GLY A 307 15.53 5.12 -13.03
CA GLY A 307 15.95 6.32 -13.73
C GLY A 307 15.07 6.66 -14.94
N ARG A 308 14.76 5.67 -15.78
CA ARG A 308 13.83 5.85 -16.91
C ARG A 308 12.41 6.23 -16.48
N SER A 309 11.94 5.71 -15.35
CA SER A 309 10.65 6.09 -14.79
C SER A 309 10.61 7.56 -14.43
N ALA A 310 11.67 8.07 -13.77
CA ALA A 310 11.81 9.49 -13.45
C ALA A 310 11.84 10.38 -14.70
N GLU A 311 12.57 9.99 -15.75
CA GLU A 311 12.64 10.71 -17.02
C GLU A 311 11.29 10.73 -17.75
N SER A 312 10.55 9.62 -17.72
CA SER A 312 9.26 9.47 -18.39
C SER A 312 8.17 10.41 -17.89
N LEU A 313 8.36 11.00 -16.71
CA LEU A 313 7.44 12.00 -16.13
C LEU A 313 7.38 13.29 -16.95
N GLY A 314 8.40 13.58 -17.78
CA GLY A 314 8.40 14.73 -18.67
C GLY A 314 7.19 14.81 -19.61
N ARG A 315 6.60 13.67 -20.00
CA ARG A 315 5.36 13.62 -20.79
C ARG A 315 4.12 14.19 -20.06
N PHE A 316 4.22 14.37 -18.75
CA PHE A 316 3.20 14.98 -17.89
C PHE A 316 3.65 16.35 -17.37
N GLU A 317 4.67 16.94 -17.97
CA GLU A 317 5.27 18.22 -17.55
C GLU A 317 5.84 18.20 -16.13
N ILE A 318 6.23 16.99 -15.64
CA ILE A 318 6.85 16.78 -14.32
C ILE A 318 8.32 16.41 -14.53
N ASP A 319 9.27 17.16 -13.97
CA ASP A 319 10.67 16.74 -13.92
C ASP A 319 10.92 15.85 -12.70
N GLY A 320 10.89 14.53 -12.87
CA GLY A 320 11.12 13.56 -11.80
C GLY A 320 12.61 13.31 -11.48
N ARG A 321 13.54 13.81 -12.31
CA ARG A 321 14.98 13.53 -12.15
C ARG A 321 15.58 14.14 -10.87
N PRO A 322 15.22 15.38 -10.43
CA PRO A 322 15.70 15.91 -9.16
C PRO A 322 15.29 15.03 -7.98
N THR A 323 14.02 14.60 -7.94
CA THR A 323 13.49 13.74 -6.87
C THR A 323 14.17 12.37 -6.87
N TYR A 324 14.40 11.78 -8.04
CA TYR A 324 15.15 10.52 -8.16
C TYR A 324 16.61 10.66 -7.65
N ARG A 325 17.35 11.71 -8.10
CA ARG A 325 18.72 11.95 -7.63
C ARG A 325 18.77 12.17 -6.12
N TYR A 326 17.84 12.94 -5.57
CA TYR A 326 17.72 13.15 -4.13
C TYR A 326 17.48 11.84 -3.38
N ALA A 327 16.54 11.03 -3.84
CA ALA A 327 16.28 9.72 -3.25
C ALA A 327 17.53 8.83 -3.27
N ARG A 328 18.27 8.80 -4.39
CA ARG A 328 19.52 8.02 -4.50
C ARG A 328 20.60 8.51 -3.54
N ALA A 329 20.80 9.82 -3.44
CA ALA A 329 21.77 10.39 -2.50
C ALA A 329 21.46 10.01 -1.06
N LEU A 330 20.18 10.06 -0.64
CA LEU A 330 19.76 9.63 0.69
C LEU A 330 19.94 8.14 0.93
N VAL A 331 19.62 7.32 -0.06
CA VAL A 331 19.85 5.86 0.02
C VAL A 331 21.34 5.55 0.15
N ASP A 332 22.19 6.22 -0.64
CA ASP A 332 23.63 5.99 -0.59
C ASP A 332 24.23 6.44 0.75
N SER A 333 23.82 7.59 1.29
CA SER A 333 24.28 8.05 2.62
C SER A 333 23.79 7.13 3.75
N SER A 334 22.63 6.51 3.60
CA SER A 334 22.07 5.59 4.61
C SER A 334 22.82 4.28 4.76
N LYS A 335 23.66 3.89 3.77
CA LYS A 335 24.46 2.64 3.82
C LYS A 335 25.42 2.62 5.00
N ALA A 336 25.93 3.77 5.41
CA ALA A 336 26.85 3.89 6.54
C ALA A 336 26.11 4.02 7.89
N SER A 337 24.99 4.72 7.93
CA SER A 337 24.24 5.05 9.14
C SER A 337 23.11 4.08 9.48
N GLY A 338 22.63 3.33 8.51
CA GLY A 338 21.41 2.52 8.61
C GLY A 338 20.13 3.33 8.65
N LYS A 339 20.19 4.67 8.51
CA LYS A 339 19.03 5.58 8.64
C LYS A 339 18.95 6.53 7.44
N ILE A 340 17.74 6.89 7.05
CA ILE A 340 17.49 7.98 6.12
C ILE A 340 17.40 9.28 6.92
N ASP A 341 18.22 10.25 6.59
CA ASP A 341 18.21 11.60 7.19
C ASP A 341 18.00 12.65 6.09
N CYS A 342 16.86 13.31 6.11
CA CYS A 342 16.51 14.32 5.12
C CYS A 342 17.36 15.59 5.20
N ASN A 343 18.05 15.82 6.34
CA ASN A 343 18.90 16.99 6.57
C ASN A 343 20.39 16.68 6.28
N GLY A 344 20.71 15.41 5.95
CA GLY A 344 22.07 14.92 5.75
C GLY A 344 22.68 15.25 4.38
N GLU A 345 22.04 16.05 3.53
CA GLU A 345 22.68 16.61 2.36
C GLU A 345 23.64 17.72 2.81
N GLY A 346 24.91 17.37 2.88
CA GLY A 346 25.97 18.37 2.88
C GLY A 346 25.80 19.33 1.70
N GLU A 347 26.04 20.58 1.97
CA GLU A 347 26.12 21.71 1.06
C GLU A 347 26.91 21.41 -0.23
#